data_682ec29e7536c94e3df8c5351d305126
#
_entry.id   682ec29e7536c94e3df8c5351d305126
#
_cell.length_a   1.000
_cell.length_b   1.000
_cell.length_c   1.000
_cell.angle_alpha   90.00
_cell.angle_beta   90.00
_cell.angle_gamma   90.00
#
_symmetry.space_group_name_H-M   'P 1'
#
loop_
_entity.id
_entity.type
_entity.pdbx_description
1 polymer ?
#
loop_
_entity_poly.entity_id
_entity_poly.type
_entity_poly.pdbx_seq_one_letter_code
_entity_poly.pdbx_strand_id
1 'polypeptide(L)'
;MTVAEVDELRNRLKACSYVPVNVASTRADLGESLVWDEGSGALYFVDISGGRINRLIPDGQAECLYESAARIGALALTDQGNLIFTEDASVAIFDVSLRRVRRHSVSVHPRSTYRFNDGACDPQGRFVTGLMDDALSGNTGALFRFDGKLTDQVIHDDMALPTGLAWSQDGHTVYFVDSAARSIYRARYLAEGRLGAVTLFAETPAELGRPDGLALDREGGLWVCQYHGSCLLRYDRHGQLTDQVLMPVPCPTSCCFGGEGMNTLFISTARFGMSAEDLHHYPDAGDLYAISPAIGGIRRHTFKE
;
A
#
# COMPACT_ATOMS: atom_id res chain seq x y z
N MET A 1 -23.02 -8.58 -7.59
CA MET A 1 -22.84 -9.41 -8.82
C MET A 1 -23.30 -10.83 -8.50
N THR A 2 -23.89 -11.52 -9.46
CA THR A 2 -24.19 -12.95 -9.35
C THR A 2 -22.95 -13.78 -9.63
N VAL A 3 -22.90 -15.05 -9.19
CA VAL A 3 -21.78 -15.97 -9.48
C VAL A 3 -21.51 -16.06 -10.98
N ALA A 4 -22.56 -16.07 -11.81
CA ALA A 4 -22.44 -16.11 -13.26
C ALA A 4 -21.75 -14.84 -13.84
N GLU A 5 -22.08 -13.65 -13.30
CA GLU A 5 -21.46 -12.40 -13.70
C GLU A 5 -19.98 -12.34 -13.28
N VAL A 6 -19.61 -12.92 -12.13
CA VAL A 6 -18.23 -13.06 -11.68
C VAL A 6 -17.45 -14.00 -12.57
N ASP A 7 -18.02 -15.15 -12.96
CA ASP A 7 -17.39 -16.11 -13.85
C ASP A 7 -17.26 -15.56 -15.28
N GLU A 8 -18.24 -14.81 -15.76
CA GLU A 8 -18.15 -14.10 -17.04
C GLU A 8 -17.07 -13.03 -17.01
N LEU A 9 -16.99 -12.26 -15.91
CA LEU A 9 -15.94 -11.28 -15.69
C LEU A 9 -14.56 -11.94 -15.67
N ARG A 10 -14.37 -13.01 -14.88
CA ARG A 10 -13.13 -13.80 -14.85
C ARG A 10 -12.75 -14.35 -16.22
N ASN A 11 -13.73 -14.84 -16.98
CA ASN A 11 -13.50 -15.36 -18.34
C ASN A 11 -13.09 -14.26 -19.32
N ARG A 12 -13.69 -13.08 -19.21
CA ARG A 12 -13.35 -11.89 -20.01
C ARG A 12 -11.97 -11.35 -19.68
N LEU A 13 -11.56 -11.42 -18.40
CA LEU A 13 -10.27 -10.96 -17.89
C LEU A 13 -9.15 -12.02 -18.04
N LYS A 14 -9.47 -13.26 -18.38
CA LYS A 14 -8.47 -14.35 -18.60
C LYS A 14 -7.45 -14.08 -19.71
N ALA A 15 -7.61 -13.03 -20.50
CA ALA A 15 -6.66 -12.64 -21.53
C ALA A 15 -5.41 -11.92 -20.98
N CYS A 16 -5.38 -11.57 -19.70
CA CYS A 16 -4.23 -10.90 -19.08
C CYS A 16 -3.22 -11.93 -18.59
N SER A 17 -2.12 -12.10 -19.33
CA SER A 17 -1.11 -13.15 -19.11
C SER A 17 0.12 -12.67 -18.33
N TYR A 18 -0.03 -11.73 -17.39
CA TYR A 18 1.08 -11.40 -16.47
C TYR A 18 1.28 -12.55 -15.50
N VAL A 19 2.48 -13.08 -15.44
CA VAL A 19 2.87 -14.15 -14.52
C VAL A 19 3.70 -13.52 -13.40
N PRO A 20 3.22 -13.51 -12.15
CA PRO A 20 4.01 -13.03 -11.03
C PRO A 20 5.24 -13.92 -10.79
N VAL A 21 6.40 -13.29 -10.67
CA VAL A 21 7.67 -13.95 -10.35
C VAL A 21 8.03 -13.62 -8.90
N ASN A 22 8.36 -14.64 -8.09
CA ASN A 22 8.92 -14.44 -6.76
C ASN A 22 10.30 -13.80 -6.89
N VAL A 23 10.49 -12.61 -6.31
CA VAL A 23 11.74 -11.84 -6.38
C VAL A 23 12.51 -11.81 -5.07
N ALA A 24 11.89 -12.17 -3.94
CA ALA A 24 12.56 -12.32 -2.66
C ALA A 24 11.72 -13.13 -1.67
N SER A 25 12.34 -14.13 -1.06
CA SER A 25 11.75 -14.92 0.04
C SER A 25 11.88 -14.18 1.37
N THR A 26 10.91 -13.33 1.67
CA THR A 26 10.89 -12.49 2.88
C THR A 26 10.10 -13.11 4.02
N ARG A 27 9.09 -13.92 3.70
CA ARG A 27 8.18 -14.56 4.67
C ARG A 27 7.63 -13.57 5.70
N ALA A 28 7.34 -12.35 5.25
CA ALA A 28 6.76 -11.32 6.09
C ALA A 28 5.41 -11.79 6.66
N ASP A 29 5.17 -11.53 7.94
CA ASP A 29 3.87 -11.83 8.52
C ASP A 29 2.79 -10.96 7.88
N LEU A 30 3.05 -9.65 7.78
CA LEU A 30 2.20 -8.71 7.04
C LEU A 30 3.10 -7.75 6.25
N GLY A 31 3.60 -8.24 5.08
CA GLY A 31 4.40 -7.42 4.17
C GLY A 31 3.55 -6.33 3.54
N GLU A 32 4.02 -5.05 3.59
CA GLU A 32 3.21 -3.88 3.24
C GLU A 32 4.06 -2.68 2.79
N SER A 33 3.36 -1.63 2.34
CA SER A 33 3.90 -0.29 2.11
C SER A 33 5.18 -0.27 1.28
N LEU A 34 5.10 -0.81 0.06
CA LEU A 34 6.23 -0.85 -0.88
C LEU A 34 6.59 0.54 -1.41
N VAL A 35 7.87 0.88 -1.40
CA VAL A 35 8.40 2.14 -1.97
C VAL A 35 9.70 1.89 -2.74
N TRP A 36 9.72 2.29 -4.01
CA TRP A 36 10.90 2.20 -4.87
C TRP A 36 11.75 3.48 -4.79
N ASP A 37 13.03 3.32 -4.49
CA ASP A 37 14.02 4.40 -4.57
C ASP A 37 14.83 4.28 -5.88
N GLU A 38 14.58 5.19 -6.82
CA GLU A 38 15.32 5.22 -8.08
C GLU A 38 16.80 5.58 -7.89
N GLY A 39 17.12 6.33 -6.84
CA GLY A 39 18.51 6.78 -6.59
C GLY A 39 19.44 5.63 -6.21
N SER A 40 18.97 4.72 -5.37
CA SER A 40 19.71 3.53 -4.95
C SER A 40 19.36 2.26 -5.73
N GLY A 41 18.27 2.28 -6.52
CA GLY A 41 17.75 1.09 -7.18
C GLY A 41 17.21 0.05 -6.19
N ALA A 42 16.76 0.47 -5.01
CA ALA A 42 16.28 -0.42 -3.96
C ALA A 42 14.77 -0.29 -3.72
N LEU A 43 14.16 -1.39 -3.29
CA LEU A 43 12.77 -1.44 -2.84
C LEU A 43 12.75 -1.49 -1.31
N TYR A 44 12.07 -0.52 -0.69
CA TYR A 44 11.80 -0.54 0.75
C TYR A 44 10.38 -1.06 1.01
N PHE A 45 10.21 -1.77 2.12
CA PHE A 45 8.90 -2.30 2.54
C PHE A 45 8.88 -2.55 4.05
N VAL A 46 7.70 -2.71 4.60
CA VAL A 46 7.51 -3.05 6.02
C VAL A 46 7.01 -4.48 6.20
N ASP A 47 7.26 -5.05 7.36
CA ASP A 47 6.50 -6.14 7.94
C ASP A 47 5.77 -5.57 9.16
N ILE A 48 4.46 -5.30 9.00
CA ILE A 48 3.69 -4.59 10.03
C ILE A 48 3.73 -5.32 11.37
N SER A 49 3.36 -6.59 11.35
CA SER A 49 3.30 -7.43 12.57
C SER A 49 4.68 -7.74 13.13
N GLY A 50 5.68 -7.86 12.25
CA GLY A 50 7.07 -8.05 12.62
C GLY A 50 7.75 -6.78 13.14
N GLY A 51 7.13 -5.60 12.99
CA GLY A 51 7.69 -4.32 13.40
C GLY A 51 8.99 -3.97 12.65
N ARG A 52 9.07 -4.28 11.34
CA ARG A 52 10.33 -4.18 10.59
C ARG A 52 10.24 -3.25 9.39
N ILE A 53 11.31 -2.49 9.18
CA ILE A 53 11.61 -1.83 7.90
C ILE A 53 12.67 -2.66 7.18
N ASN A 54 12.37 -3.08 5.97
CA ASN A 54 13.23 -3.92 5.16
C ASN A 54 13.61 -3.20 3.87
N ARG A 55 14.73 -3.62 3.27
CA ARG A 55 15.20 -3.17 1.96
C ARG A 55 15.55 -4.38 1.10
N LEU A 56 15.01 -4.44 -0.11
CA LEU A 56 15.44 -5.35 -1.15
C LEU A 56 16.38 -4.62 -2.09
N ILE A 57 17.60 -5.14 -2.24
CA ILE A 57 18.63 -4.62 -3.15
C ILE A 57 18.64 -5.42 -4.48
N PRO A 58 19.27 -4.90 -5.54
CA PRO A 58 19.21 -5.48 -6.89
C PRO A 58 19.68 -6.93 -7.02
N ASP A 59 20.48 -7.44 -6.08
CA ASP A 59 20.95 -8.83 -6.04
C ASP A 59 19.89 -9.84 -5.52
N GLY A 60 18.70 -9.36 -5.18
CA GLY A 60 17.58 -10.17 -4.70
C GLY A 60 17.65 -10.52 -3.20
N GLN A 61 18.56 -9.92 -2.44
CA GLN A 61 18.61 -10.10 -1.00
C GLN A 61 17.82 -9.02 -0.27
N ALA A 62 16.96 -9.44 0.65
CA ALA A 62 16.27 -8.54 1.57
C ALA A 62 17.06 -8.43 2.89
N GLU A 63 17.27 -7.21 3.37
CA GLU A 63 17.87 -6.94 4.67
C GLU A 63 16.91 -6.16 5.57
N CYS A 64 16.92 -6.46 6.88
CA CYS A 64 16.23 -5.66 7.89
C CYS A 64 17.10 -4.44 8.24
N LEU A 65 16.56 -3.24 8.05
CA LEU A 65 17.23 -1.98 8.40
C LEU A 65 16.92 -1.53 9.82
N TYR A 66 15.69 -1.77 10.27
CA TYR A 66 15.19 -1.36 11.57
C TYR A 66 14.14 -2.35 12.08
N GLU A 67 14.17 -2.60 13.37
CA GLU A 67 13.19 -3.44 14.08
C GLU A 67 12.70 -2.71 15.33
N SER A 68 11.39 -2.71 15.54
CA SER A 68 10.68 -2.10 16.65
C SER A 68 9.76 -3.10 17.33
N ALA A 69 9.48 -2.89 18.62
CA ALA A 69 8.42 -3.62 19.31
C ALA A 69 7.01 -3.11 18.92
N ALA A 70 6.91 -1.92 18.32
CA ALA A 70 5.68 -1.36 17.78
C ALA A 70 5.45 -1.85 16.35
N ARG A 71 4.20 -1.78 15.90
CA ARG A 71 3.84 -2.12 14.51
C ARG A 71 4.23 -0.97 13.58
N ILE A 72 4.87 -1.31 12.46
CA ILE A 72 5.26 -0.34 11.44
C ILE A 72 4.33 -0.48 10.26
N GLY A 73 3.33 0.41 10.14
CA GLY A 73 2.24 0.29 9.16
C GLY A 73 2.60 0.81 7.77
N ALA A 74 3.28 1.94 7.70
CA ALA A 74 3.56 2.62 6.43
C ALA A 74 4.95 3.24 6.41
N LEU A 75 5.49 3.42 5.21
CA LEU A 75 6.71 4.19 4.98
C LEU A 75 6.66 4.97 3.66
N ALA A 76 7.48 6.03 3.58
CA ALA A 76 7.75 6.74 2.33
C ALA A 76 9.20 7.28 2.34
N LEU A 77 9.72 7.56 1.14
CA LEU A 77 11.01 8.24 1.00
C LEU A 77 10.89 9.72 1.39
N THR A 78 11.97 10.28 1.94
CA THR A 78 12.08 11.72 2.12
C THR A 78 12.95 12.35 1.02
N ASP A 79 12.88 13.67 0.86
CA ASP A 79 13.72 14.42 -0.07
C ASP A 79 15.22 14.47 0.34
N GLN A 80 15.52 14.00 1.56
CA GLN A 80 16.87 13.87 2.10
C GLN A 80 17.44 12.44 1.97
N GLY A 81 16.73 11.52 1.32
CA GLY A 81 17.13 10.10 1.19
C GLY A 81 16.94 9.28 2.47
N ASN A 82 16.10 9.76 3.39
CA ASN A 82 15.68 9.06 4.59
C ASN A 82 14.32 8.38 4.37
N LEU A 83 13.78 7.78 5.42
CA LEU A 83 12.42 7.23 5.43
C LEU A 83 11.58 7.94 6.49
N ILE A 84 10.37 8.38 6.11
CA ILE A 84 9.31 8.65 7.06
C ILE A 84 8.47 7.38 7.18
N PHE A 85 8.10 7.00 8.41
CA PHE A 85 7.37 5.77 8.68
C PHE A 85 6.44 5.92 9.88
N THR A 86 5.52 4.99 10.06
CA THR A 86 4.60 4.98 11.21
C THR A 86 5.05 3.94 12.24
N GLU A 87 4.91 4.27 13.53
CA GLU A 87 5.02 3.35 14.68
C GLU A 87 3.74 3.43 15.50
N ASP A 88 2.94 2.35 15.52
CA ASP A 88 1.58 2.35 16.06
C ASP A 88 0.81 3.60 15.60
N ALA A 89 0.41 4.48 16.50
CA ALA A 89 -0.31 5.73 16.21
C ALA A 89 0.60 6.98 16.18
N SER A 90 1.88 6.83 15.88
CA SER A 90 2.85 7.91 15.70
C SER A 90 3.59 7.82 14.37
N VAL A 91 4.29 8.90 14.00
CA VAL A 91 5.11 8.98 12.79
C VAL A 91 6.54 9.30 13.19
N ALA A 92 7.52 8.68 12.50
CA ALA A 92 8.92 8.86 12.78
C ALA A 92 9.75 9.05 11.50
N ILE A 93 10.94 9.62 11.63
CA ILE A 93 11.93 9.72 10.55
C ILE A 93 13.12 8.84 10.89
N PHE A 94 13.44 7.91 9.99
CA PHE A 94 14.57 7.00 10.06
C PHE A 94 15.68 7.45 9.11
N ASP A 95 16.87 7.70 9.66
CA ASP A 95 18.08 7.98 8.92
C ASP A 95 18.64 6.66 8.39
N VAL A 96 18.57 6.46 7.07
CA VAL A 96 19.00 5.21 6.42
C VAL A 96 20.53 5.03 6.54
N SER A 97 21.30 6.11 6.47
CA SER A 97 22.76 6.06 6.53
C SER A 97 23.29 5.72 7.92
N LEU A 98 22.66 6.27 8.95
CA LEU A 98 23.03 6.07 10.35
C LEU A 98 22.27 4.92 11.02
N ARG A 99 21.29 4.31 10.32
CA ARG A 99 20.41 3.24 10.81
C ARG A 99 19.80 3.56 12.17
N ARG A 100 19.24 4.77 12.31
CA ARG A 100 18.61 5.21 13.55
C ARG A 100 17.41 6.13 13.32
N VAL A 101 16.46 6.08 14.25
CA VAL A 101 15.36 7.04 14.28
C VAL A 101 15.88 8.40 14.75
N ARG A 102 15.51 9.46 14.03
CA ARG A 102 15.93 10.85 14.30
C ARG A 102 14.86 11.69 14.99
N ARG A 103 13.61 11.46 14.63
CA ARG A 103 12.47 12.27 15.09
C ARG A 103 11.24 11.40 15.22
N HIS A 104 10.41 11.69 16.21
CA HIS A 104 9.07 11.14 16.40
C HIS A 104 8.04 12.24 16.53
N SER A 105 6.82 12.03 16.01
CA SER A 105 5.65 12.80 16.40
C SER A 105 5.13 12.32 17.77
N VAL A 106 4.24 13.11 18.37
CA VAL A 106 3.40 12.60 19.45
C VAL A 106 2.42 11.58 18.87
N SER A 107 2.06 10.55 19.66
CA SER A 107 1.01 9.61 19.27
C SER A 107 -0.33 10.35 19.14
N VAL A 108 -1.02 10.16 18.01
CA VAL A 108 -2.32 10.81 17.75
C VAL A 108 -3.49 10.12 18.48
N HIS A 109 -3.26 8.92 19.03
CA HIS A 109 -4.29 8.14 19.71
C HIS A 109 -3.75 7.43 20.95
N PRO A 110 -4.45 7.50 22.11
CA PRO A 110 -3.94 6.94 23.37
C PRO A 110 -4.13 5.43 23.52
N ARG A 111 -5.01 4.80 22.72
CA ARG A 111 -5.29 3.35 22.83
C ARG A 111 -4.30 2.56 21.98
N SER A 112 -3.73 1.51 22.57
CA SER A 112 -2.77 0.60 21.89
C SER A 112 -3.39 -0.27 20.77
N THR A 113 -4.72 -0.33 20.68
CA THR A 113 -5.42 -1.01 19.59
C THR A 113 -5.40 -0.19 18.29
N TYR A 114 -5.12 1.13 18.38
CA TYR A 114 -5.03 1.99 17.21
C TYR A 114 -3.62 2.01 16.66
N ARG A 115 -3.53 1.93 15.35
CA ARG A 115 -2.29 2.07 14.59
C ARG A 115 -2.55 2.73 13.24
N PHE A 116 -1.53 3.31 12.69
CA PHE A 116 -1.52 3.61 11.27
C PHE A 116 -1.35 2.34 10.44
N ASN A 117 -1.99 2.27 9.28
CA ASN A 117 -1.98 1.10 8.41
C ASN A 117 -1.12 1.32 7.17
N ASP A 118 -1.61 2.03 6.17
CA ASP A 118 -0.87 2.36 4.95
C ASP A 118 -0.73 3.88 4.82
N GLY A 119 0.20 4.34 3.95
CA GLY A 119 0.44 5.76 3.76
C GLY A 119 1.30 6.05 2.52
N ALA A 120 1.21 7.29 2.06
CA ALA A 120 2.02 7.80 0.96
C ALA A 120 2.18 9.33 1.06
N CYS A 121 3.17 9.88 0.36
CA CYS A 121 3.35 11.31 0.30
C CYS A 121 2.43 11.96 -0.73
N ASP A 122 1.91 13.13 -0.39
CA ASP A 122 1.12 13.96 -1.30
C ASP A 122 2.04 14.78 -2.26
N PRO A 123 1.47 15.41 -3.30
CA PRO A 123 2.24 16.19 -4.27
C PRO A 123 3.00 17.39 -3.67
N GLN A 124 2.65 17.83 -2.46
CA GLN A 124 3.33 18.92 -1.76
C GLN A 124 4.42 18.43 -0.80
N GLY A 125 4.60 17.11 -0.68
CA GLY A 125 5.62 16.48 0.16
C GLY A 125 5.19 16.32 1.62
N ARG A 126 3.90 16.17 1.89
CA ARG A 126 3.36 15.84 3.21
C ARG A 126 3.02 14.35 3.27
N PHE A 127 3.18 13.72 4.41
CA PHE A 127 2.87 12.30 4.56
C PHE A 127 1.39 12.14 4.95
N VAL A 128 0.65 11.35 4.18
CA VAL A 128 -0.74 11.00 4.44
C VAL A 128 -0.81 9.52 4.81
N THR A 129 -1.47 9.20 5.93
CA THR A 129 -1.56 7.82 6.42
C THR A 129 -2.91 7.57 7.09
N GLY A 130 -3.39 6.33 7.06
CA GLY A 130 -4.67 5.91 7.60
C GLY A 130 -4.56 5.34 8.99
N LEU A 131 -5.21 5.95 9.98
CA LEU A 131 -5.36 5.41 11.34
C LEU A 131 -6.55 4.45 11.38
N MET A 132 -6.39 3.28 12.01
CA MET A 132 -7.43 2.28 12.21
C MET A 132 -7.43 1.71 13.63
N ASP A 133 -8.56 1.14 14.04
CA ASP A 133 -8.64 0.26 15.21
C ASP A 133 -8.51 -1.21 14.75
N ASP A 134 -7.54 -1.94 15.27
CA ASP A 134 -7.35 -3.37 14.95
C ASP A 134 -8.56 -4.23 15.30
N ALA A 135 -9.38 -3.79 16.27
CA ALA A 135 -10.62 -4.47 16.61
C ALA A 135 -11.71 -4.33 15.54
N LEU A 136 -11.54 -3.41 14.57
CA LEU A 136 -12.54 -3.09 13.53
C LEU A 136 -13.95 -2.90 14.12
N SER A 137 -14.02 -2.23 15.29
CA SER A 137 -15.23 -2.07 16.07
C SER A 137 -16.24 -1.08 15.47
N GLY A 138 -15.93 -0.50 14.32
CA GLY A 138 -16.75 0.47 13.58
C GLY A 138 -15.88 1.38 12.72
N ASN A 139 -16.50 2.40 12.13
CA ASN A 139 -15.82 3.39 11.30
C ASN A 139 -15.13 4.45 12.16
N THR A 140 -14.16 4.04 12.97
CA THR A 140 -13.41 4.92 13.89
C THR A 140 -12.07 5.37 13.34
N GLY A 141 -11.72 4.91 12.14
CA GLY A 141 -10.49 5.26 11.44
C GLY A 141 -10.59 6.57 10.68
N ALA A 142 -9.43 7.11 10.32
CA ALA A 142 -9.30 8.40 9.65
C ALA A 142 -8.01 8.50 8.84
N LEU A 143 -8.01 9.37 7.83
CA LEU A 143 -6.79 9.80 7.13
C LEU A 143 -6.19 11.00 7.84
N PHE A 144 -4.94 10.86 8.25
CA PHE A 144 -4.11 11.91 8.83
C PHE A 144 -3.08 12.39 7.81
N ARG A 145 -2.75 13.66 7.89
CA ARG A 145 -1.69 14.28 7.11
C ARG A 145 -0.66 14.90 8.05
N PHE A 146 0.61 14.61 7.82
CA PHE A 146 1.74 15.16 8.57
C PHE A 146 2.58 16.08 7.69
N ASP A 147 2.91 17.26 8.20
CA ASP A 147 3.82 18.21 7.54
C ASP A 147 5.30 17.97 7.92
N GLY A 148 6.23 18.76 7.38
CA GLY A 148 7.66 18.66 7.67
C GLY A 148 8.05 18.87 9.13
N LYS A 149 7.14 19.38 9.98
CA LYS A 149 7.32 19.47 11.45
C LYS A 149 6.76 18.27 12.17
N LEU A 150 6.18 17.31 11.47
CA LEU A 150 5.41 16.17 11.98
C LEU A 150 4.17 16.63 12.77
N THR A 151 3.59 17.75 12.37
CA THR A 151 2.28 18.21 12.87
C THR A 151 1.18 17.52 12.11
N ASP A 152 0.26 16.89 12.83
CA ASP A 152 -0.84 16.12 12.26
C ASP A 152 -2.08 16.97 11.98
N GLN A 153 -2.86 16.52 11.00
CA GLN A 153 -4.20 17.02 10.72
C GLN A 153 -5.05 15.89 10.16
N VAL A 154 -6.25 15.69 10.70
CA VAL A 154 -7.27 14.83 10.11
C VAL A 154 -7.79 15.49 8.83
N ILE A 155 -7.80 14.74 7.72
CA ILE A 155 -8.28 15.23 6.41
C ILE A 155 -9.52 14.48 5.92
N HIS A 156 -9.79 13.30 6.48
CA HIS A 156 -11.01 12.51 6.25
C HIS A 156 -11.20 11.53 7.42
N ASP A 157 -12.43 11.24 7.79
CA ASP A 157 -12.81 10.35 8.89
C ASP A 157 -13.92 9.38 8.45
N ASP A 158 -14.52 8.65 9.40
CA ASP A 158 -15.61 7.69 9.16
C ASP A 158 -15.19 6.51 8.26
N MET A 159 -13.98 5.99 8.50
CA MET A 159 -13.43 4.81 7.82
C MET A 159 -13.23 3.66 8.80
N ALA A 160 -13.41 2.42 8.34
CA ALA A 160 -13.13 1.25 9.17
C ALA A 160 -11.68 0.75 9.02
N LEU A 161 -11.21 0.58 7.78
CA LEU A 161 -9.87 0.09 7.47
C LEU A 161 -9.28 0.92 6.32
N PRO A 162 -8.78 2.15 6.60
CA PRO A 162 -8.11 2.96 5.60
C PRO A 162 -6.80 2.31 5.16
N THR A 163 -6.61 2.22 3.84
CA THR A 163 -5.43 1.69 3.19
C THR A 163 -5.28 2.27 1.78
N GLY A 164 -4.26 1.86 1.04
CA GLY A 164 -4.08 2.20 -0.35
C GLY A 164 -4.21 3.69 -0.66
N LEU A 165 -3.11 4.39 -0.88
CA LEU A 165 -3.09 5.83 -1.16
C LEU A 165 -2.28 6.11 -2.42
N ALA A 166 -2.89 6.80 -3.40
CA ALA A 166 -2.17 7.29 -4.59
C ALA A 166 -2.77 8.58 -5.13
N TRP A 167 -1.93 9.41 -5.71
CA TRP A 167 -2.32 10.65 -6.40
C TRP A 167 -2.16 10.50 -7.90
N SER A 168 -3.10 11.09 -8.66
CA SER A 168 -2.96 11.24 -10.10
C SER A 168 -1.66 11.98 -10.46
N GLN A 169 -1.16 11.74 -11.66
CA GLN A 169 0.10 12.34 -12.11
C GLN A 169 0.11 13.88 -12.03
N ASP A 170 -1.04 14.52 -12.24
CA ASP A 170 -1.20 15.97 -12.10
C ASP A 170 -1.38 16.44 -10.65
N GLY A 171 -1.47 15.50 -9.68
CA GLY A 171 -1.62 15.77 -8.26
C GLY A 171 -2.99 16.28 -7.82
N HIS A 172 -3.98 16.35 -8.73
CA HIS A 172 -5.29 16.92 -8.43
C HIS A 172 -6.35 15.93 -7.97
N THR A 173 -6.10 14.63 -8.11
CA THR A 173 -6.98 13.57 -7.63
C THR A 173 -6.22 12.65 -6.69
N VAL A 174 -6.81 12.33 -5.54
CA VAL A 174 -6.35 11.26 -4.66
C VAL A 174 -7.32 10.09 -4.74
N TYR A 175 -6.76 8.88 -4.76
CA TYR A 175 -7.45 7.61 -4.59
C TYR A 175 -7.08 7.03 -3.24
N PHE A 176 -8.05 6.44 -2.55
CA PHE A 176 -7.82 5.76 -1.28
C PHE A 176 -8.87 4.66 -1.07
N VAL A 177 -8.57 3.71 -0.20
CA VAL A 177 -9.35 2.51 0.03
C VAL A 177 -9.89 2.49 1.46
N ASP A 178 -11.13 2.08 1.63
CA ASP A 178 -11.61 1.45 2.86
C ASP A 178 -11.78 -0.06 2.59
N SER A 179 -10.83 -0.84 3.06
CA SER A 179 -10.77 -2.27 2.78
C SER A 179 -11.94 -3.03 3.41
N ALA A 180 -12.38 -2.63 4.60
CA ALA A 180 -13.52 -3.25 5.28
C ALA A 180 -14.83 -3.00 4.53
N ALA A 181 -14.99 -1.82 3.94
CA ALA A 181 -16.13 -1.46 3.10
C ALA A 181 -16.03 -2.03 1.66
N ARG A 182 -14.88 -2.66 1.28
CA ARG A 182 -14.58 -3.13 -0.09
C ARG A 182 -14.62 -2.02 -1.14
N SER A 183 -14.37 -0.80 -0.74
CA SER A 183 -14.60 0.40 -1.54
C SER A 183 -13.31 1.14 -1.82
N ILE A 184 -13.18 1.57 -3.07
CA ILE A 184 -12.12 2.48 -3.52
C ILE A 184 -12.79 3.82 -3.75
N TYR A 185 -12.26 4.86 -3.11
CA TYR A 185 -12.77 6.22 -3.22
C TYR A 185 -11.81 7.09 -4.02
N ARG A 186 -12.35 8.18 -4.57
CA ARG A 186 -11.56 9.28 -5.11
C ARG A 186 -12.11 10.61 -4.64
N ALA A 187 -11.21 11.59 -4.55
CA ALA A 187 -11.57 12.98 -4.26
C ALA A 187 -10.65 13.93 -5.01
N ARG A 188 -11.14 15.14 -5.28
CA ARG A 188 -10.26 16.25 -5.68
C ARG A 188 -9.33 16.55 -4.51
N TYR A 189 -8.02 16.63 -4.78
CA TYR A 189 -7.02 16.97 -3.80
C TYR A 189 -6.62 18.44 -3.96
N LEU A 190 -6.78 19.23 -2.90
CA LEU A 190 -6.50 20.67 -2.91
C LEU A 190 -5.05 20.92 -2.48
N ALA A 191 -4.45 22.00 -2.95
CA ALA A 191 -3.04 22.32 -2.68
C ALA A 191 -2.73 22.45 -1.17
N GLU A 192 -3.70 22.93 -0.38
CA GLU A 192 -3.60 22.97 1.07
C GLU A 192 -3.71 21.58 1.74
N GLY A 193 -3.96 20.51 0.96
CA GLY A 193 -4.03 19.12 1.43
C GLY A 193 -5.35 18.74 2.07
N ARG A 194 -6.44 19.40 1.66
CA ARG A 194 -7.81 19.02 2.00
C ARG A 194 -8.44 18.24 0.86
N LEU A 195 -9.38 17.37 1.20
CA LEU A 195 -10.21 16.69 0.21
C LEU A 195 -11.39 17.56 -0.20
N GLY A 196 -11.71 17.53 -1.49
CA GLY A 196 -13.02 17.93 -1.99
C GLY A 196 -14.07 16.84 -1.69
N ALA A 197 -15.18 16.86 -2.43
CA ALA A 197 -16.20 15.82 -2.29
C ALA A 197 -15.61 14.44 -2.58
N VAL A 198 -15.74 13.54 -1.62
CA VAL A 198 -15.36 12.13 -1.74
C VAL A 198 -16.44 11.39 -2.52
N THR A 199 -16.06 10.61 -3.52
CA THR A 199 -16.97 9.82 -4.34
C THR A 199 -16.45 8.40 -4.47
N LEU A 200 -17.36 7.43 -4.53
CA LEU A 200 -17.03 6.06 -4.86
C LEU A 200 -16.42 5.99 -6.25
N PHE A 201 -15.27 5.35 -6.37
CA PHE A 201 -14.59 5.10 -7.65
C PHE A 201 -14.88 3.70 -8.17
N ALA A 202 -14.74 2.68 -7.31
CA ALA A 202 -15.04 1.29 -7.61
C ALA A 202 -15.35 0.50 -6.33
N GLU A 203 -16.12 -0.56 -6.47
CA GLU A 203 -16.32 -1.58 -5.43
C GLU A 203 -15.70 -2.89 -5.87
N THR A 204 -15.05 -3.60 -4.95
CA THR A 204 -14.53 -4.94 -5.20
C THR A 204 -15.61 -5.98 -4.87
N PRO A 205 -15.96 -6.87 -5.83
CA PRO A 205 -16.83 -8.01 -5.55
C PRO A 205 -16.27 -8.88 -4.41
N ALA A 206 -17.14 -9.37 -3.54
CA ALA A 206 -16.74 -10.14 -2.35
C ALA A 206 -15.88 -11.38 -2.70
N GLU A 207 -16.15 -12.00 -3.84
CA GLU A 207 -15.50 -13.20 -4.34
C GLU A 207 -14.06 -12.94 -4.84
N LEU A 208 -13.70 -11.68 -5.02
CA LEU A 208 -12.35 -11.26 -5.43
C LEU A 208 -11.50 -10.73 -4.26
N GLY A 209 -11.94 -10.94 -3.01
CA GLY A 209 -11.22 -10.49 -1.83
C GLY A 209 -11.60 -9.07 -1.39
N ARG A 210 -10.65 -8.37 -0.77
CA ARG A 210 -10.82 -6.98 -0.31
C ARG A 210 -9.74 -6.10 -0.94
N PRO A 211 -10.08 -4.90 -1.44
CA PRO A 211 -9.09 -3.98 -1.96
C PRO A 211 -8.14 -3.54 -0.84
N ASP A 212 -6.86 -3.47 -1.17
CA ASP A 212 -5.79 -3.12 -0.25
C ASP A 212 -4.86 -2.09 -0.90
N GLY A 213 -3.54 -2.20 -0.79
CA GLY A 213 -2.61 -1.26 -1.35
C GLY A 213 -2.75 -1.09 -2.87
N LEU A 214 -2.46 0.10 -3.37
CA LEU A 214 -2.68 0.47 -4.76
C LEU A 214 -1.53 1.27 -5.38
N ALA A 215 -1.44 1.23 -6.72
CA ALA A 215 -0.49 1.99 -7.52
C ALA A 215 -1.14 2.49 -8.81
N LEU A 216 -0.68 3.64 -9.31
CA LEU A 216 -1.14 4.22 -10.57
C LEU A 216 -0.13 4.00 -11.70
N ASP A 217 -0.64 3.63 -12.88
CA ASP A 217 0.14 3.61 -14.11
C ASP A 217 0.05 4.96 -14.89
N ARG A 218 0.84 5.06 -15.96
CA ARG A 218 0.94 6.29 -16.77
C ARG A 218 -0.31 6.64 -17.54
N GLU A 219 -1.23 5.71 -17.72
CA GLU A 219 -2.53 5.95 -18.38
C GLU A 219 -3.62 6.31 -17.37
N GLY A 220 -3.26 6.40 -16.07
CA GLY A 220 -4.20 6.64 -14.96
C GLY A 220 -4.97 5.39 -14.57
N GLY A 221 -4.50 4.20 -14.98
CA GLY A 221 -5.02 2.93 -14.50
C GLY A 221 -4.59 2.68 -13.06
N LEU A 222 -5.53 2.21 -12.24
CA LEU A 222 -5.34 1.93 -10.83
C LEU A 222 -5.18 0.43 -10.61
N TRP A 223 -3.98 0.00 -10.19
CA TRP A 223 -3.66 -1.37 -9.80
C TRP A 223 -3.93 -1.53 -8.32
N VAL A 224 -4.68 -2.56 -7.93
CA VAL A 224 -5.18 -2.74 -6.56
C VAL A 224 -4.98 -4.19 -6.13
N CYS A 225 -4.22 -4.40 -5.06
CA CYS A 225 -4.09 -5.71 -4.44
C CYS A 225 -5.42 -6.14 -3.83
N GLN A 226 -5.71 -7.44 -3.88
CA GLN A 226 -6.95 -8.01 -3.35
C GLN A 226 -6.61 -8.99 -2.21
N TYR A 227 -6.65 -8.51 -0.99
CA TYR A 227 -6.39 -9.33 0.20
C TYR A 227 -7.40 -10.47 0.31
N HIS A 228 -6.94 -11.71 0.47
CA HIS A 228 -7.72 -12.95 0.35
C HIS A 228 -8.40 -13.17 -1.02
N GLY A 229 -7.96 -12.46 -2.05
CA GLY A 229 -8.51 -12.60 -3.41
C GLY A 229 -7.60 -13.36 -4.37
N SER A 230 -6.36 -13.67 -3.97
CA SER A 230 -5.33 -14.29 -4.83
C SER A 230 -5.15 -13.56 -6.16
N CYS A 231 -5.33 -12.24 -6.18
CA CYS A 231 -5.18 -11.46 -7.42
C CYS A 231 -4.88 -9.98 -7.16
N LEU A 232 -4.42 -9.32 -8.23
CA LEU A 232 -4.49 -7.87 -8.41
C LEU A 232 -5.55 -7.57 -9.46
N LEU A 233 -6.26 -6.45 -9.28
CA LEU A 233 -7.20 -5.90 -10.24
C LEU A 233 -6.66 -4.58 -10.79
N ARG A 234 -6.87 -4.33 -12.09
CA ARG A 234 -6.60 -3.03 -12.68
C ARG A 234 -7.91 -2.38 -13.13
N TYR A 235 -8.16 -1.19 -12.66
CA TYR A 235 -9.27 -0.35 -13.09
C TYR A 235 -8.74 0.77 -14.01
N ASP A 236 -9.47 1.09 -15.06
CA ASP A 236 -9.16 2.27 -15.86
C ASP A 236 -9.50 3.57 -15.09
N ARG A 237 -9.18 4.74 -15.67
CA ARG A 237 -9.46 6.06 -15.07
C ARG A 237 -10.95 6.33 -14.81
N HIS A 238 -11.85 5.52 -15.36
CA HIS A 238 -13.30 5.62 -15.18
C HIS A 238 -13.86 4.65 -14.14
N GLY A 239 -12.99 3.80 -13.54
CA GLY A 239 -13.39 2.78 -12.57
C GLY A 239 -13.87 1.48 -13.20
N GLN A 240 -13.63 1.28 -14.51
CA GLN A 240 -13.97 0.03 -15.16
C GLN A 240 -12.84 -0.97 -15.00
N LEU A 241 -13.15 -2.17 -14.58
CA LEU A 241 -12.20 -3.28 -14.44
C LEU A 241 -11.70 -3.72 -15.82
N THR A 242 -10.38 -3.65 -16.05
CA THR A 242 -9.74 -3.95 -17.34
C THR A 242 -8.88 -5.21 -17.30
N ASP A 243 -8.19 -5.44 -16.18
CA ASP A 243 -7.22 -6.53 -16.06
C ASP A 243 -7.32 -7.22 -14.70
N GLN A 244 -7.00 -8.52 -14.69
CA GLN A 244 -6.82 -9.31 -13.46
C GLN A 244 -5.50 -10.07 -13.56
N VAL A 245 -4.65 -9.98 -12.54
CA VAL A 245 -3.43 -10.76 -12.40
C VAL A 245 -3.63 -11.78 -11.28
N LEU A 246 -3.57 -13.06 -11.61
CA LEU A 246 -3.67 -14.12 -10.60
C LEU A 246 -2.34 -14.24 -9.85
N MET A 247 -2.42 -14.27 -8.52
CA MET A 247 -1.27 -14.46 -7.63
C MET A 247 -1.16 -15.92 -7.21
N PRO A 248 0.07 -16.45 -7.04
CA PRO A 248 0.27 -17.82 -6.57
C PRO A 248 -0.01 -17.99 -5.07
N VAL A 249 -0.27 -16.89 -4.35
CA VAL A 249 -0.58 -16.86 -2.91
C VAL A 249 -1.83 -16.02 -2.63
N PRO A 250 -2.59 -16.30 -1.53
CA PRO A 250 -3.93 -15.74 -1.36
C PRO A 250 -3.97 -14.27 -0.95
N CYS A 251 -2.91 -13.74 -0.33
CA CYS A 251 -2.95 -12.43 0.33
C CYS A 251 -1.93 -11.43 -0.25
N PRO A 252 -2.10 -10.93 -1.51
CA PRO A 252 -1.37 -9.75 -1.95
C PRO A 252 -1.90 -8.53 -1.17
N THR A 253 -0.98 -7.68 -0.71
CA THR A 253 -1.25 -6.58 0.23
C THR A 253 -1.01 -5.21 -0.39
N SER A 254 0.21 -4.94 -0.83
CA SER A 254 0.58 -3.65 -1.40
C SER A 254 1.30 -3.82 -2.75
N CYS A 255 1.32 -2.76 -3.55
CA CYS A 255 2.09 -2.76 -4.78
C CYS A 255 2.70 -1.38 -5.06
N CYS A 256 3.85 -1.38 -5.73
CA CYS A 256 4.43 -0.15 -6.25
C CYS A 256 5.18 -0.40 -7.55
N PHE A 257 5.15 0.59 -8.43
CA PHE A 257 6.00 0.59 -9.60
C PHE A 257 7.44 0.95 -9.25
N GLY A 258 8.38 0.34 -9.93
CA GLY A 258 9.81 0.54 -9.78
C GLY A 258 10.59 -0.06 -10.94
N GLY A 259 11.89 -0.33 -10.71
CA GLY A 259 12.79 -0.84 -11.73
C GLY A 259 13.14 0.21 -12.79
N GLU A 260 13.86 -0.23 -13.83
CA GLU A 260 14.24 0.65 -14.92
C GLU A 260 13.01 1.23 -15.62
N GLY A 261 12.94 2.55 -15.67
CA GLY A 261 11.84 3.28 -16.28
C GLY A 261 10.47 3.05 -15.62
N MET A 262 10.40 2.60 -14.37
CA MET A 262 9.14 2.31 -13.66
C MET A 262 8.27 1.24 -14.37
N ASN A 263 8.90 0.24 -15.00
CA ASN A 263 8.21 -0.78 -15.79
C ASN A 263 7.99 -2.10 -15.03
N THR A 264 8.40 -2.18 -13.77
CA THR A 264 8.17 -3.33 -12.90
C THR A 264 7.15 -2.95 -11.83
N LEU A 265 6.09 -3.74 -11.68
CA LEU A 265 5.17 -3.63 -10.55
C LEU A 265 5.56 -4.67 -9.51
N PHE A 266 6.12 -4.21 -8.39
CA PHE A 266 6.42 -5.03 -7.22
C PHE A 266 5.16 -5.21 -6.38
N ILE A 267 5.04 -6.38 -5.73
CA ILE A 267 3.86 -6.79 -4.98
C ILE A 267 4.32 -7.44 -3.69
N SER A 268 3.85 -6.95 -2.56
CA SER A 268 4.02 -7.62 -1.27
C SER A 268 2.86 -8.57 -0.98
N THR A 269 3.13 -9.54 -0.12
CA THR A 269 2.14 -10.52 0.32
C THR A 269 2.21 -10.73 1.82
N ALA A 270 1.21 -11.40 2.39
CA ALA A 270 1.09 -11.64 3.81
C ALA A 270 0.85 -13.10 4.15
N ARG A 271 1.27 -13.47 5.37
CA ARG A 271 0.93 -14.70 6.09
C ARG A 271 -0.14 -14.44 7.15
N PHE A 272 -0.31 -13.19 7.53
CA PHE A 272 -1.27 -12.75 8.55
C PHE A 272 -2.69 -13.23 8.24
N GLY A 273 -3.35 -13.82 9.25
CA GLY A 273 -4.69 -14.38 9.11
C GLY A 273 -4.78 -15.72 8.38
N MET A 274 -3.66 -16.31 7.98
CA MET A 274 -3.60 -17.64 7.36
C MET A 274 -3.50 -18.73 8.43
N SER A 275 -4.21 -19.85 8.21
CA SER A 275 -4.08 -21.04 9.07
C SER A 275 -2.74 -21.78 8.82
N ALA A 276 -2.38 -22.68 9.72
CA ALA A 276 -1.20 -23.53 9.53
C ALA A 276 -1.32 -24.43 8.28
N GLU A 277 -2.54 -24.84 7.91
CA GLU A 277 -2.83 -25.61 6.69
C GLU A 277 -2.62 -24.74 5.45
N ASP A 278 -3.12 -23.49 5.46
CA ASP A 278 -2.89 -22.53 4.36
C ASP A 278 -1.40 -22.26 4.16
N LEU A 279 -0.65 -22.05 5.26
CA LEU A 279 0.79 -21.80 5.20
C LEU A 279 1.60 -23.02 4.70
N HIS A 280 1.07 -24.24 4.92
CA HIS A 280 1.64 -25.44 4.33
C HIS A 280 1.34 -25.52 2.83
N HIS A 281 0.14 -25.12 2.41
CA HIS A 281 -0.28 -25.13 1.01
C HIS A 281 0.37 -23.98 0.19
N TYR A 282 0.60 -22.84 0.83
CA TYR A 282 1.21 -21.65 0.22
C TYR A 282 2.51 -21.26 0.93
N PRO A 283 3.60 -22.06 0.78
CA PRO A 283 4.86 -21.85 1.51
C PRO A 283 5.52 -20.49 1.19
N ASP A 284 5.24 -19.92 0.02
CA ASP A 284 5.78 -18.64 -0.45
C ASP A 284 4.88 -17.44 -0.08
N ALA A 285 3.85 -17.64 0.78
CA ALA A 285 3.10 -16.53 1.36
C ALA A 285 4.02 -15.66 2.22
N GLY A 286 3.87 -14.34 2.13
CA GLY A 286 4.73 -13.35 2.79
C GLY A 286 5.97 -12.97 1.98
N ASP A 287 6.17 -13.56 0.78
CA ASP A 287 7.26 -13.22 -0.13
C ASP A 287 6.90 -12.01 -1.01
N LEU A 288 7.91 -11.45 -1.67
CA LEU A 288 7.75 -10.38 -2.64
C LEU A 288 7.68 -10.94 -4.05
N TYR A 289 6.77 -10.39 -4.84
CA TYR A 289 6.57 -10.74 -6.25
C TYR A 289 6.74 -9.53 -7.15
N ALA A 290 6.92 -9.77 -8.43
CA ALA A 290 6.93 -8.73 -9.46
C ALA A 290 6.28 -9.20 -10.75
N ILE A 291 5.70 -8.26 -11.47
CA ILE A 291 5.26 -8.42 -12.88
C ILE A 291 5.81 -7.27 -13.70
N SER A 292 5.82 -7.43 -15.01
CA SER A 292 6.18 -6.37 -15.96
C SER A 292 4.96 -6.01 -16.82
N PRO A 293 4.12 -5.07 -16.35
CA PRO A 293 2.97 -4.63 -17.12
C PRO A 293 3.39 -3.91 -18.40
N ALA A 294 2.54 -3.97 -19.44
CA ALA A 294 2.77 -3.25 -20.68
C ALA A 294 2.83 -1.71 -20.49
N ILE A 295 2.15 -1.21 -19.44
CA ILE A 295 2.10 0.20 -19.09
C ILE A 295 2.86 0.38 -17.79
N GLY A 296 3.93 1.18 -17.84
CA GLY A 296 4.73 1.51 -16.66
C GLY A 296 4.00 2.46 -15.70
N GLY A 297 4.51 2.56 -14.49
CA GLY A 297 3.92 3.38 -13.42
C GLY A 297 4.37 4.82 -13.40
N ILE A 298 3.72 5.60 -12.55
CA ILE A 298 4.14 6.93 -12.15
C ILE A 298 5.00 6.86 -10.88
N ARG A 299 5.85 7.86 -10.70
CA ARG A 299 6.68 8.01 -9.50
C ARG A 299 5.82 8.39 -8.29
N ARG A 300 6.12 7.83 -7.13
CA ARG A 300 5.55 8.31 -5.87
C ARG A 300 6.21 9.63 -5.44
N HIS A 301 5.48 10.46 -4.73
CA HIS A 301 6.00 11.69 -4.12
C HIS A 301 6.86 11.35 -2.89
N THR A 302 7.77 12.26 -2.54
CA THR A 302 8.64 12.15 -1.36
C THR A 302 8.21 13.14 -0.29
N PHE A 303 8.48 12.81 0.97
CA PHE A 303 8.27 13.70 2.10
C PHE A 303 9.30 14.84 2.12
N LYS A 304 8.86 16.06 2.39
CA LYS A 304 9.74 17.21 2.60
C LYS A 304 10.07 17.34 4.08
N GLU A 305 11.31 17.00 4.44
CA GLU A 305 11.84 17.14 5.81
C GLU A 305 11.94 18.59 6.29
#